data_03ce32645e5b307125b693db2b0cd545
#
_entry.id   03ce32645e5b307125b693db2b0cd545
#
_cell.length_a   1.000
_cell.length_b   1.000
_cell.length_c   1.000
_cell.angle_alpha   90.00
_cell.angle_beta   90.00
_cell.angle_gamma   90.00
#
_symmetry.space_group_name_H-M   'P 1'
#
loop_
_entity.id
_entity.type
_entity.pdbx_description
1 polymer ?
#
loop_
_entity_poly.entity_id
_entity_poly.type
_entity_poly.pdbx_seq_one_letter_code
_entity_poly.pdbx_strand_id
1 'polypeptide(L)'
;MARKKLGNQNPTQSVILKYVKKNSRAKEAIELYERTGLSCYAWQKNLLLPMMAIDKNGLWVHQKFGYSIPRRNGKSEILYILEIWGLHKGLNILHTAHRISTSHSSFEKVKRHLEKMGYVDGEDFNSIRAKGQERIELYSTGGVIQFRTRTSNGGLGEGFDMLIIDEAQEYTTEQESALKYTVTDSENPITIMCGTPPTPVSSGTVFTKYRETCLFGKGKYSGWAEWSVSDEKEIDDVESWYNSNPSMGYHLNERKIEAELGEDKLDHNIQRLGFWPTYNQKSAISETEWNELKVDDVPELSGKLSVGIKYGQDGTNVALSIAARTKDGRFFVETVDCQSVRNGNDWMVAFLRQADVAQIVIDGASGQKILDEELKDYRIKNVILPTVKEIIVANALWEQGIYQKTICHVGQPSLSKVATNCDKRNIGSNGGFGYRSHFDDMDISLMDSALLAHWACATTKPKKKQKISY
;
A
#
# COMPACT_ATOMS: atom_id res chain seq x y z
N MET A 1 45.20 18.66 -5.46
CA MET A 1 44.12 18.28 -4.57
C MET A 1 43.46 17.02 -5.10
N ALA A 2 43.37 15.96 -4.30
CA ALA A 2 42.65 14.74 -4.72
C ALA A 2 41.20 15.10 -5.04
N ARG A 3 40.67 14.60 -6.16
CA ARG A 3 39.29 14.83 -6.57
C ARG A 3 38.37 14.23 -5.53
N LYS A 4 37.51 15.03 -4.91
CA LYS A 4 36.57 14.59 -3.87
C LYS A 4 35.65 13.51 -4.45
N LYS A 5 35.59 12.34 -3.81
CA LYS A 5 34.67 11.26 -4.21
C LYS A 5 33.23 11.72 -3.95
N LEU A 6 32.38 11.65 -4.96
CA LEU A 6 30.96 11.99 -4.88
C LEU A 6 30.11 10.74 -4.99
N GLY A 7 28.94 10.79 -4.39
CA GLY A 7 27.90 9.78 -4.60
C GLY A 7 27.43 9.72 -6.05
N ASN A 8 26.70 8.69 -6.40
CA ASN A 8 26.19 8.51 -7.76
C ASN A 8 25.22 9.65 -8.13
N GLN A 9 25.59 10.45 -9.11
CA GLN A 9 24.83 11.65 -9.53
C GLN A 9 23.66 11.33 -10.47
N ASN A 10 23.50 10.07 -10.87
CA ASN A 10 22.39 9.59 -11.66
C ASN A 10 21.59 8.57 -10.86
N PRO A 11 20.26 8.44 -11.09
CA PRO A 11 19.47 7.38 -10.48
C PRO A 11 20.06 6.00 -10.78
N THR A 12 20.01 5.10 -9.79
CA THR A 12 20.40 3.69 -9.99
C THR A 12 19.36 2.95 -10.84
N GLN A 13 18.10 3.38 -10.74
CA GLN A 13 17.01 2.89 -11.57
C GLN A 13 16.08 4.05 -11.97
N SER A 14 15.64 4.09 -13.23
CA SER A 14 14.71 5.12 -13.68
C SER A 14 13.88 4.67 -14.88
N VAL A 15 12.68 5.23 -14.98
CA VAL A 15 11.78 5.12 -16.14
C VAL A 15 11.43 6.53 -16.56
N ILE A 16 12.03 6.98 -17.66
CA ILE A 16 11.88 8.34 -18.16
C ILE A 16 11.38 8.29 -19.61
N LEU A 17 10.27 8.95 -19.86
CA LEU A 17 9.75 9.10 -21.23
C LEU A 17 10.67 9.96 -22.06
N LYS A 18 10.66 9.74 -23.37
CA LYS A 18 11.49 10.51 -24.31
C LYS A 18 11.12 12.00 -24.26
N TYR A 19 12.09 12.85 -24.03
CA TYR A 19 11.92 14.29 -23.96
C TYR A 19 13.07 15.04 -24.63
N VAL A 20 12.89 16.33 -24.89
CA VAL A 20 13.92 17.20 -25.47
C VAL A 20 14.46 18.10 -24.34
N LYS A 21 15.73 17.95 -23.99
CA LYS A 21 16.35 18.67 -22.86
C LYS A 21 16.14 20.19 -22.89
N LYS A 22 16.22 20.82 -24.08
CA LYS A 22 16.01 22.27 -24.21
C LYS A 22 14.59 22.73 -23.90
N ASN A 23 13.63 21.82 -23.93
CA ASN A 23 12.23 22.10 -23.61
C ASN A 23 11.91 21.89 -22.12
N SER A 24 12.88 21.47 -21.30
CA SER A 24 12.66 21.37 -19.86
C SER A 24 12.66 22.75 -19.18
N ARG A 25 11.74 22.95 -18.25
CA ARG A 25 11.66 24.13 -17.38
C ARG A 25 12.66 24.10 -16.23
N ALA A 26 13.42 23.01 -16.08
CA ALA A 26 14.35 22.80 -14.97
C ALA A 26 15.42 23.89 -14.88
N LYS A 27 15.96 24.36 -16.02
CA LYS A 27 16.98 25.43 -16.02
C LYS A 27 16.44 26.70 -15.36
N GLU A 28 15.25 27.12 -15.75
CA GLU A 28 14.59 28.29 -15.18
C GLU A 28 14.32 28.13 -13.68
N ALA A 29 13.83 26.96 -13.26
CA ALA A 29 13.56 26.66 -11.86
C ALA A 29 14.85 26.66 -11.00
N ILE A 30 15.93 26.09 -11.53
CA ILE A 30 17.25 26.08 -10.86
C ILE A 30 17.80 27.50 -10.73
N GLU A 31 17.80 28.28 -11.81
CA GLU A 31 18.28 29.68 -11.79
C GLU A 31 17.49 30.53 -10.77
N LEU A 32 16.19 30.31 -10.70
CA LEU A 32 15.34 30.98 -9.72
C LEU A 32 15.69 30.56 -8.29
N TYR A 33 15.78 29.27 -8.04
CA TYR A 33 16.14 28.74 -6.71
C TYR A 33 17.55 29.20 -6.27
N GLU A 34 18.53 29.23 -7.16
CA GLU A 34 19.91 29.66 -6.85
C GLU A 34 19.97 31.14 -6.42
N ARG A 35 18.93 31.96 -6.66
CA ARG A 35 18.79 33.32 -6.09
C ARG A 35 18.66 33.32 -4.56
N THR A 36 18.33 32.19 -3.93
CA THR A 36 18.38 32.01 -2.46
C THR A 36 19.80 32.01 -1.89
N GLY A 37 20.82 32.03 -2.75
CA GLY A 37 22.24 31.85 -2.38
C GLY A 37 22.64 30.37 -2.19
N LEU A 38 21.74 29.44 -2.42
CA LEU A 38 22.01 28.00 -2.42
C LEU A 38 22.30 27.52 -3.85
N SER A 39 23.11 26.47 -3.98
CA SER A 39 23.40 25.86 -5.28
C SER A 39 22.81 24.46 -5.36
N CYS A 40 22.17 24.15 -6.49
CA CYS A 40 21.70 22.81 -6.77
C CYS A 40 22.87 21.84 -7.01
N TYR A 41 22.82 20.69 -6.40
CA TYR A 41 23.78 19.61 -6.65
C TYR A 41 23.55 19.00 -8.04
N ALA A 42 24.57 18.33 -8.58
CA ALA A 42 24.49 17.75 -9.93
C ALA A 42 23.33 16.74 -10.05
N TRP A 43 23.15 15.88 -9.06
CA TRP A 43 22.05 14.90 -9.05
C TRP A 43 20.66 15.57 -9.03
N GLN A 44 20.51 16.70 -8.34
CA GLN A 44 19.25 17.47 -8.34
C GLN A 44 18.96 18.02 -9.71
N LYS A 45 19.97 18.60 -10.38
CA LYS A 45 19.85 19.10 -11.76
C LYS A 45 19.49 17.96 -12.73
N ASN A 46 20.11 16.79 -12.57
CA ASN A 46 19.83 15.61 -13.40
C ASN A 46 18.40 15.08 -13.21
N LEU A 47 17.86 15.13 -11.99
CA LEU A 47 16.50 14.69 -11.67
C LEU A 47 15.45 15.69 -12.18
N LEU A 48 15.69 16.99 -11.98
CA LEU A 48 14.75 18.05 -12.41
C LEU A 48 14.59 18.11 -13.94
N LEU A 49 15.65 17.81 -14.69
CA LEU A 49 15.59 17.87 -16.17
C LEU A 49 14.46 17.04 -16.78
N PRO A 50 14.33 15.74 -16.54
CA PRO A 50 13.19 14.95 -17.03
C PRO A 50 11.88 15.28 -16.31
N MET A 51 11.90 15.57 -15.01
CA MET A 51 10.71 15.86 -14.22
C MET A 51 9.96 17.07 -14.73
N MET A 52 10.67 18.13 -15.13
CA MET A 52 10.11 19.39 -15.62
C MET A 52 10.11 19.49 -17.16
N ALA A 53 10.20 18.36 -17.86
CA ALA A 53 10.18 18.34 -19.31
C ALA A 53 8.77 18.59 -19.86
N ILE A 54 8.67 19.45 -20.89
CA ILE A 54 7.44 19.68 -21.63
C ILE A 54 7.58 19.22 -23.09
N ASP A 55 6.45 18.88 -23.69
CA ASP A 55 6.36 18.50 -25.09
C ASP A 55 6.31 19.76 -26.03
N LYS A 56 6.09 19.54 -27.32
CA LYS A 56 5.98 20.63 -28.30
C LYS A 56 4.76 21.54 -28.11
N ASN A 57 3.76 21.09 -27.39
CA ASN A 57 2.55 21.83 -27.08
C ASN A 57 2.63 22.55 -25.74
N GLY A 58 3.76 22.43 -25.01
CA GLY A 58 3.94 23.02 -23.69
C GLY A 58 3.38 22.16 -22.54
N LEU A 59 2.89 20.94 -22.82
CA LEU A 59 2.33 20.06 -21.81
C LEU A 59 3.43 19.21 -21.14
N TRP A 60 3.24 18.87 -19.86
CA TRP A 60 4.17 18.00 -19.15
C TRP A 60 4.32 16.66 -19.84
N VAL A 61 5.56 16.25 -20.13
CA VAL A 61 5.88 14.91 -20.64
C VAL A 61 5.50 13.86 -19.61
N HIS A 62 5.72 14.18 -18.34
CA HIS A 62 5.32 13.36 -17.20
C HIS A 62 4.27 14.12 -16.39
N GLN A 63 3.01 13.75 -16.51
CA GLN A 63 1.92 14.31 -15.66
C GLN A 63 1.97 13.76 -14.23
N LYS A 64 2.64 12.62 -14.05
CA LYS A 64 2.99 12.07 -12.73
C LYS A 64 4.46 11.72 -12.71
N PHE A 65 5.16 12.14 -11.66
CA PHE A 65 6.57 11.80 -11.48
C PHE A 65 6.82 11.40 -10.03
N GLY A 66 7.38 10.20 -9.83
CA GLY A 66 7.77 9.70 -8.51
C GLY A 66 9.28 9.61 -8.39
N TYR A 67 9.80 9.92 -7.21
CA TYR A 67 11.20 9.65 -6.94
C TYR A 67 11.45 9.18 -5.50
N SER A 68 12.40 8.26 -5.36
CA SER A 68 12.82 7.71 -4.08
C SER A 68 14.31 7.92 -3.88
N ILE A 69 14.66 8.53 -2.74
CA ILE A 69 16.04 8.79 -2.37
C ILE A 69 16.21 8.50 -0.87
N PRO A 70 17.28 7.85 -0.43
CA PRO A 70 17.54 7.58 0.98
C PRO A 70 17.46 8.84 1.85
N ARG A 71 17.22 8.65 3.14
CA ARG A 71 17.09 9.76 4.10
C ARG A 71 18.30 10.69 4.09
N ARG A 72 18.06 11.98 4.40
CA ARG A 72 19.08 13.02 4.55
C ARG A 72 19.90 13.33 3.29
N ASN A 73 19.43 12.97 2.11
CA ASN A 73 20.04 13.39 0.84
C ASN A 73 19.55 14.74 0.33
N GLY A 74 18.57 15.40 0.98
CA GLY A 74 18.02 16.67 0.52
C GLY A 74 16.92 16.50 -0.55
N LYS A 75 16.14 15.42 -0.49
CA LYS A 75 15.04 15.17 -1.43
C LYS A 75 13.94 16.24 -1.41
N SER A 76 13.62 16.79 -0.24
CA SER A 76 12.60 17.85 -0.11
C SER A 76 13.03 19.18 -0.76
N GLU A 77 14.36 19.41 -0.94
CA GLU A 77 14.83 20.61 -1.67
C GLU A 77 14.36 20.58 -3.13
N ILE A 78 14.18 19.40 -3.75
CA ILE A 78 13.59 19.28 -5.09
C ILE A 78 12.16 19.82 -5.08
N LEU A 79 11.37 19.53 -4.05
CA LEU A 79 10.01 20.04 -3.92
C LEU A 79 10.01 21.56 -3.78
N TYR A 80 10.89 22.13 -2.97
CA TYR A 80 10.99 23.58 -2.79
C TYR A 80 11.40 24.31 -4.08
N ILE A 81 12.26 23.72 -4.92
CA ILE A 81 12.60 24.25 -6.25
C ILE A 81 11.35 24.31 -7.13
N LEU A 82 10.55 23.25 -7.17
CA LEU A 82 9.31 23.19 -7.95
C LEU A 82 8.27 24.19 -7.44
N GLU A 83 8.12 24.28 -6.13
CA GLU A 83 7.16 25.18 -5.47
C GLU A 83 7.48 26.65 -5.70
N ILE A 84 8.74 27.04 -5.51
CA ILE A 84 9.19 28.41 -5.79
C ILE A 84 8.99 28.75 -7.26
N TRP A 85 9.35 27.84 -8.17
CA TRP A 85 9.12 28.04 -9.59
C TRP A 85 7.62 28.16 -9.90
N GLY A 86 6.80 27.31 -9.34
CA GLY A 86 5.35 27.34 -9.55
C GLY A 86 4.70 28.62 -9.03
N LEU A 87 5.10 29.14 -7.87
CA LEU A 87 4.68 30.45 -7.37
C LEU A 87 4.97 31.55 -8.39
N HIS A 88 6.18 31.57 -8.98
CA HIS A 88 6.57 32.56 -9.98
C HIS A 88 5.88 32.37 -11.35
N LYS A 89 5.21 31.23 -11.55
CA LYS A 89 4.37 30.97 -12.73
C LYS A 89 2.87 31.20 -12.48
N GLY A 90 2.49 31.63 -11.28
CA GLY A 90 1.10 31.86 -10.93
C GLY A 90 0.32 30.57 -10.70
N LEU A 91 1.00 29.43 -10.42
CA LEU A 91 0.34 28.16 -10.21
C LEU A 91 -0.32 28.07 -8.82
N ASN A 92 -1.44 27.34 -8.78
CA ASN A 92 -2.07 26.92 -7.52
C ASN A 92 -1.53 25.53 -7.14
N ILE A 93 -0.81 25.43 -6.03
CA ILE A 93 -0.06 24.25 -5.61
C ILE A 93 -0.63 23.71 -4.31
N LEU A 94 -0.87 22.41 -4.25
CA LEU A 94 -1.16 21.71 -3.01
C LEU A 94 0.04 20.87 -2.59
N HIS A 95 0.70 21.24 -1.50
CA HIS A 95 1.72 20.43 -0.83
C HIS A 95 1.07 19.64 0.29
N THR A 96 1.23 18.32 0.25
CA THR A 96 0.72 17.44 1.30
C THR A 96 1.81 16.59 1.93
N ALA A 97 1.74 16.41 3.25
CA ALA A 97 2.62 15.51 3.99
C ALA A 97 1.81 14.58 4.91
N HIS A 98 2.44 13.48 5.38
CA HIS A 98 1.80 12.57 6.32
C HIS A 98 1.55 13.23 7.70
N ARG A 99 2.51 14.02 8.18
CA ARG A 99 2.46 14.67 9.50
C ARG A 99 2.32 16.19 9.39
N ILE A 100 1.56 16.77 10.33
CA ILE A 100 1.42 18.23 10.46
C ILE A 100 2.80 18.90 10.61
N SER A 101 3.69 18.32 11.41
CA SER A 101 5.04 18.86 11.62
C SER A 101 5.88 18.90 10.35
N THR A 102 5.73 17.92 9.45
CA THR A 102 6.41 17.89 8.15
C THR A 102 5.86 18.96 7.23
N SER A 103 4.52 19.06 7.11
CA SER A 103 3.84 20.10 6.33
C SER A 103 4.25 21.51 6.80
N HIS A 104 4.20 21.76 8.10
CA HIS A 104 4.65 23.03 8.70
C HIS A 104 6.12 23.32 8.42
N SER A 105 7.00 22.30 8.53
CA SER A 105 8.44 22.48 8.23
C SER A 105 8.65 22.88 6.76
N SER A 106 7.89 22.33 5.83
CA SER A 106 7.96 22.68 4.40
C SER A 106 7.50 24.11 4.17
N PHE A 107 6.39 24.54 4.79
CA PHE A 107 5.92 25.93 4.75
C PHE A 107 7.01 26.90 5.23
N GLU A 108 7.61 26.67 6.40
CA GLU A 108 8.66 27.54 6.95
C GLU A 108 9.91 27.57 6.07
N LYS A 109 10.23 26.47 5.39
CA LYS A 109 11.35 26.40 4.45
C LYS A 109 11.13 27.22 3.20
N VAL A 110 9.95 27.07 2.56
CA VAL A 110 9.61 27.84 1.35
C VAL A 110 9.57 29.35 1.67
N LYS A 111 8.92 29.71 2.79
CA LYS A 111 8.91 31.11 3.27
C LYS A 111 10.34 31.66 3.41
N ARG A 112 11.22 30.94 4.10
CA ARG A 112 12.62 31.34 4.31
C ARG A 112 13.38 31.45 2.99
N HIS A 113 13.07 30.64 2.00
CA HIS A 113 13.70 30.76 0.68
C HIS A 113 13.24 32.03 -0.03
N LEU A 114 11.97 32.41 0.03
CA LEU A 114 11.48 33.70 -0.52
C LEU A 114 12.17 34.87 0.17
N GLU A 115 12.26 34.87 1.50
CA GLU A 115 12.96 35.89 2.28
C GLU A 115 14.45 36.02 1.86
N LYS A 116 15.14 34.89 1.66
CA LYS A 116 16.53 34.88 1.14
C LYS A 116 16.68 35.41 -0.28
N MET A 117 15.63 35.31 -1.09
CA MET A 117 15.59 35.91 -2.42
C MET A 117 15.32 37.43 -2.39
N GLY A 118 15.10 37.98 -1.19
CA GLY A 118 14.84 39.41 -0.96
C GLY A 118 13.36 39.77 -0.95
N TYR A 119 12.43 38.81 -0.96
CA TYR A 119 11.00 39.08 -0.83
C TYR A 119 10.63 39.36 0.62
N VAL A 120 9.72 40.31 0.84
CA VAL A 120 9.25 40.76 2.17
C VAL A 120 7.82 40.26 2.40
N ASP A 121 7.62 39.55 3.53
CA ASP A 121 6.28 39.08 3.94
C ASP A 121 5.37 40.27 4.28
N GLY A 122 4.17 40.31 3.70
CA GLY A 122 3.24 41.42 3.78
C GLY A 122 3.38 42.48 2.67
N GLU A 123 4.51 42.51 1.94
CA GLU A 123 4.74 43.42 0.82
C GLU A 123 4.80 42.74 -0.54
N ASP A 124 5.60 41.66 -0.67
CA ASP A 124 5.79 40.89 -1.90
C ASP A 124 4.99 39.62 -1.92
N PHE A 125 4.79 39.00 -0.76
CA PHE A 125 4.00 37.81 -0.58
C PHE A 125 3.25 37.83 0.75
N ASN A 126 2.22 37.00 0.87
CA ASN A 126 1.48 36.79 2.12
C ASN A 126 1.71 35.37 2.65
N SER A 127 2.10 35.23 3.91
CA SER A 127 2.19 33.95 4.59
C SER A 127 1.17 33.81 5.70
N ILE A 128 0.26 32.83 5.57
CA ILE A 128 -0.75 32.51 6.59
C ILE A 128 -0.29 31.30 7.40
N ARG A 129 -0.15 31.49 8.73
CA ARG A 129 0.29 30.46 9.69
C ARG A 129 -0.87 29.83 10.46
N ALA A 130 -2.01 29.63 9.85
CA ALA A 130 -3.12 28.93 10.52
C ALA A 130 -2.83 27.41 10.51
N LYS A 131 -2.68 26.79 11.68
CA LYS A 131 -2.35 25.37 11.84
C LYS A 131 -3.25 24.47 11.00
N GLY A 132 -2.66 23.74 10.05
CA GLY A 132 -3.38 22.89 9.09
C GLY A 132 -3.98 23.64 7.90
N GLN A 133 -3.75 24.94 7.78
CA GLN A 133 -4.17 25.82 6.68
C GLN A 133 -3.04 26.79 6.28
N GLU A 134 -1.80 26.37 6.46
CA GLU A 134 -0.65 27.18 6.05
C GLU A 134 -0.68 27.44 4.55
N ARG A 135 -0.45 28.70 4.17
CA ARG A 135 -0.52 29.15 2.78
C ARG A 135 0.53 30.23 2.53
N ILE A 136 1.09 30.20 1.33
CA ILE A 136 1.92 31.29 0.79
C ILE A 136 1.31 31.74 -0.53
N GLU A 137 1.18 33.04 -0.70
CA GLU A 137 0.69 33.67 -1.94
C GLU A 137 1.67 34.73 -2.40
N LEU A 138 2.18 34.64 -3.62
CA LEU A 138 3.08 35.61 -4.23
C LEU A 138 2.28 36.66 -5.00
N TYR A 139 2.28 37.90 -4.56
CA TYR A 139 1.43 38.95 -5.09
C TYR A 139 1.70 39.27 -6.56
N SER A 140 2.96 39.24 -6.99
CA SER A 140 3.34 39.60 -8.35
C SER A 140 2.78 38.67 -9.42
N THR A 141 2.43 37.46 -9.10
CA THR A 141 1.97 36.41 -10.03
C THR A 141 0.60 35.86 -9.67
N GLY A 142 0.16 36.05 -8.43
CA GLY A 142 -1.02 35.40 -7.87
C GLY A 142 -0.82 33.90 -7.60
N GLY A 143 0.42 33.38 -7.69
CA GLY A 143 0.73 31.98 -7.38
C GLY A 143 0.53 31.67 -5.92
N VAL A 144 0.01 30.48 -5.63
CA VAL A 144 -0.36 30.06 -4.29
C VAL A 144 0.17 28.67 -3.98
N ILE A 145 0.68 28.48 -2.76
CA ILE A 145 0.93 27.14 -2.19
C ILE A 145 0.10 26.97 -0.94
N GLN A 146 -0.62 25.87 -0.84
CA GLN A 146 -1.30 25.43 0.37
C GLN A 146 -0.56 24.21 0.94
N PHE A 147 -0.25 24.25 2.23
CA PHE A 147 0.45 23.17 2.95
C PHE A 147 -0.54 22.46 3.87
N ARG A 148 -0.78 21.17 3.63
CA ARG A 148 -1.79 20.41 4.36
C ARG A 148 -1.30 19.04 4.76
N THR A 149 -1.87 18.49 5.83
CA THR A 149 -1.80 17.05 6.13
C THR A 149 -2.79 16.28 5.28
N ARG A 150 -2.39 15.09 4.84
CA ARG A 150 -3.29 14.19 4.11
C ARG A 150 -4.34 13.60 5.03
N THR A 151 -5.60 13.72 4.61
CA THR A 151 -6.76 13.07 5.23
C THR A 151 -7.60 12.41 4.14
N SER A 152 -8.45 11.46 4.50
CA SER A 152 -9.36 10.79 3.56
C SER A 152 -10.40 11.72 2.91
N ASN A 153 -10.60 12.92 3.46
CA ASN A 153 -11.58 13.91 2.99
C ASN A 153 -10.92 15.24 2.57
N GLY A 154 -9.58 15.31 2.56
CA GLY A 154 -8.85 16.54 2.26
C GLY A 154 -8.83 16.86 0.76
N GLY A 155 -9.08 18.12 0.40
CA GLY A 155 -8.96 18.62 -0.97
C GLY A 155 -10.20 18.48 -1.85
N LEU A 156 -11.29 17.92 -1.35
CA LEU A 156 -12.55 17.82 -2.11
C LEU A 156 -13.12 19.22 -2.44
N GLY A 157 -13.37 19.47 -3.72
CA GLY A 157 -13.95 20.73 -4.21
C GLY A 157 -12.96 21.85 -4.48
N GLU A 158 -11.64 21.61 -4.41
CA GLU A 158 -10.60 22.58 -4.76
C GLU A 158 -9.82 22.11 -5.99
N GLY A 159 -9.38 23.06 -6.83
CA GLY A 159 -8.58 22.81 -8.05
C GLY A 159 -7.14 23.28 -7.88
N PHE A 160 -6.18 22.47 -8.31
CA PHE A 160 -4.75 22.78 -8.25
C PHE A 160 -4.06 22.43 -9.58
N ASP A 161 -2.99 23.15 -9.90
CA ASP A 161 -2.14 22.87 -11.07
C ASP A 161 -1.06 21.84 -10.75
N MET A 162 -0.60 21.85 -9.50
CA MET A 162 0.45 20.96 -9.03
C MET A 162 0.07 20.33 -7.69
N LEU A 163 0.13 19.00 -7.62
CA LEU A 163 -0.05 18.23 -6.40
C LEU A 163 1.29 17.62 -5.97
N ILE A 164 1.71 17.95 -4.76
CA ILE A 164 2.93 17.41 -4.15
C ILE A 164 2.56 16.46 -3.02
N ILE A 165 3.05 15.24 -3.11
CA ILE A 165 2.92 14.18 -2.11
C ILE A 165 4.31 13.96 -1.49
N ASP A 166 4.62 14.68 -0.42
CA ASP A 166 5.83 14.41 0.39
C ASP A 166 5.56 13.27 1.36
N GLU A 167 6.60 12.54 1.75
CA GLU A 167 6.49 11.29 2.52
C GLU A 167 5.53 10.29 1.85
N ALA A 168 5.70 10.06 0.55
CA ALA A 168 4.79 9.24 -0.26
C ALA A 168 4.74 7.76 0.16
N GLN A 169 5.73 7.26 0.92
CA GLN A 169 5.69 5.93 1.52
C GLN A 169 4.54 5.74 2.51
N GLU A 170 3.93 6.84 2.98
CA GLU A 170 2.75 6.83 3.86
C GLU A 170 1.44 7.17 3.13
N TYR A 171 1.46 7.20 1.78
CA TYR A 171 0.30 7.59 0.98
C TYR A 171 -0.64 6.41 0.75
N THR A 172 -1.84 6.47 1.33
CA THR A 172 -2.84 5.40 1.27
C THR A 172 -3.79 5.54 0.08
N THR A 173 -4.49 4.47 -0.26
CA THR A 173 -5.47 4.44 -1.35
C THR A 173 -6.65 5.39 -1.12
N GLU A 174 -7.10 5.53 0.14
CA GLU A 174 -8.19 6.45 0.51
C GLU A 174 -7.77 7.89 0.30
N GLN A 175 -6.55 8.24 0.72
CA GLN A 175 -5.99 9.57 0.50
C GLN A 175 -5.80 9.86 -1.00
N GLU A 176 -5.38 8.86 -1.80
CA GLU A 176 -5.30 8.98 -3.24
C GLU A 176 -6.67 9.27 -3.85
N SER A 177 -7.70 8.57 -3.43
CA SER A 177 -9.07 8.79 -3.91
C SER A 177 -9.57 10.21 -3.66
N ALA A 178 -9.19 10.83 -2.55
CA ALA A 178 -9.53 12.21 -2.22
C ALA A 178 -8.71 13.25 -3.03
N LEU A 179 -7.44 12.96 -3.31
CA LEU A 179 -6.51 13.96 -3.83
C LEU A 179 -6.31 13.90 -5.35
N LYS A 180 -6.39 12.74 -5.99
CA LYS A 180 -6.03 12.56 -7.42
C LYS A 180 -6.86 13.40 -8.38
N TYR A 181 -8.08 13.77 -7.99
CA TYR A 181 -8.98 14.57 -8.83
C TYR A 181 -8.81 16.07 -8.64
N THR A 182 -8.10 16.52 -7.62
CA THR A 182 -7.91 17.95 -7.32
C THR A 182 -7.11 18.69 -8.39
N VAL A 183 -6.42 17.98 -9.26
CA VAL A 183 -5.65 18.57 -10.39
C VAL A 183 -6.35 18.43 -11.74
N THR A 184 -7.57 17.85 -11.79
CA THR A 184 -8.24 17.53 -13.06
C THR A 184 -8.66 18.78 -13.83
N ASP A 185 -8.98 19.85 -13.14
CA ASP A 185 -9.45 21.10 -13.75
C ASP A 185 -8.31 21.96 -14.33
N SER A 186 -7.05 21.62 -14.04
CA SER A 186 -5.90 22.31 -14.62
C SER A 186 -5.70 21.94 -16.10
N GLU A 187 -5.35 22.90 -16.93
CA GLU A 187 -5.00 22.66 -18.33
C GLU A 187 -3.73 21.83 -18.50
N ASN A 188 -2.81 21.89 -17.52
CA ASN A 188 -1.54 21.17 -17.56
C ASN A 188 -1.14 20.65 -16.19
N PRO A 189 -1.87 19.67 -15.64
CA PRO A 189 -1.67 19.18 -14.29
C PRO A 189 -0.39 18.37 -14.13
N ILE A 190 0.22 18.46 -12.93
CA ILE A 190 1.35 17.61 -12.54
C ILE A 190 1.21 17.13 -11.10
N THR A 191 1.48 15.84 -10.88
CA THR A 191 1.58 15.23 -9.56
C THR A 191 3.01 14.74 -9.31
N ILE A 192 3.62 15.20 -8.22
CA ILE A 192 4.96 14.80 -7.79
C ILE A 192 4.87 13.98 -6.51
N MET A 193 5.44 12.79 -6.51
CA MET A 193 5.54 11.93 -5.34
C MET A 193 6.99 11.78 -4.90
N CYS A 194 7.25 12.02 -3.62
CA CYS A 194 8.59 12.00 -3.05
C CYS A 194 8.60 11.16 -1.78
N GLY A 195 9.53 10.21 -1.68
CA GLY A 195 9.60 9.36 -0.50
C GLY A 195 10.92 8.60 -0.36
N THR A 196 10.93 7.71 0.62
CA THR A 196 11.86 6.59 0.78
C THR A 196 11.11 5.30 0.47
N PRO A 197 11.77 4.17 0.30
CA PRO A 197 11.07 2.89 0.31
C PRO A 197 10.27 2.74 1.61
N PRO A 198 9.09 2.07 1.59
CA PRO A 198 8.30 1.86 2.79
C PRO A 198 9.02 0.93 3.77
N THR A 199 8.84 1.17 5.06
CA THR A 199 9.25 0.25 6.13
C THR A 199 8.11 -0.74 6.45
N PRO A 200 8.34 -1.78 7.27
CA PRO A 200 7.28 -2.71 7.70
C PRO A 200 6.09 -2.04 8.39
N VAL A 201 6.28 -0.82 8.91
CA VAL A 201 5.24 -0.05 9.62
C VAL A 201 4.66 1.09 8.78
N SER A 202 5.09 1.25 7.54
CA SER A 202 4.53 2.26 6.64
C SER A 202 3.13 1.88 6.19
N SER A 203 2.20 2.83 6.23
CA SER A 203 0.79 2.61 5.92
C SER A 203 0.47 2.72 4.42
N GLY A 204 1.37 3.31 3.63
CA GLY A 204 1.10 3.65 2.24
C GLY A 204 1.37 2.51 1.25
N THR A 205 0.43 2.27 0.36
CA THR A 205 0.57 1.30 -0.75
C THR A 205 0.67 1.97 -2.12
N VAL A 206 0.23 3.23 -2.23
CA VAL A 206 0.15 3.95 -3.51
C VAL A 206 1.53 4.16 -4.13
N PHE A 207 2.51 4.53 -3.33
CA PHE A 207 3.86 4.82 -3.81
C PHE A 207 4.55 3.57 -4.38
N THR A 208 4.41 2.42 -3.71
CA THR A 208 4.91 1.13 -4.18
C THR A 208 4.22 0.70 -5.48
N LYS A 209 2.89 0.75 -5.52
CA LYS A 209 2.11 0.43 -6.74
C LYS A 209 2.48 1.35 -7.91
N TYR A 210 2.72 2.64 -7.64
CA TYR A 210 3.14 3.59 -8.67
C TYR A 210 4.53 3.26 -9.22
N ARG A 211 5.50 2.96 -8.34
CA ARG A 211 6.84 2.49 -8.73
C ARG A 211 6.74 1.26 -9.66
N GLU A 212 6.02 0.24 -9.23
CA GLU A 212 5.81 -0.99 -10.00
C GLU A 212 5.16 -0.70 -11.36
N THR A 213 4.12 0.13 -11.38
CA THR A 213 3.45 0.54 -12.62
C THR A 213 4.44 1.17 -13.60
N CYS A 214 5.35 2.01 -13.14
CA CYS A 214 6.38 2.61 -13.97
C CYS A 214 7.40 1.56 -14.44
N LEU A 215 7.94 0.74 -13.53
CA LEU A 215 8.97 -0.24 -13.84
C LEU A 215 8.49 -1.34 -14.81
N PHE A 216 7.21 -1.72 -14.72
CA PHE A 216 6.59 -2.66 -15.67
C PHE A 216 6.12 -2.01 -16.98
N GLY A 217 6.41 -0.73 -17.20
CA GLY A 217 6.08 -0.02 -18.45
C GLY A 217 4.57 0.24 -18.65
N LYS A 218 3.76 0.16 -17.59
CA LYS A 218 2.30 0.35 -17.64
C LYS A 218 1.85 1.80 -17.41
N GLY A 219 2.77 2.67 -17.00
CA GLY A 219 2.48 4.07 -16.65
C GLY A 219 2.47 5.00 -17.86
N LYS A 220 1.28 5.39 -18.36
CA LYS A 220 1.15 6.44 -19.37
C LYS A 220 1.43 7.81 -18.75
N TYR A 221 2.24 8.66 -19.39
CA TYR A 221 2.65 9.99 -18.90
C TYR A 221 3.26 9.95 -17.48
N SER A 222 3.91 8.84 -17.13
CA SER A 222 4.50 8.61 -15.81
C SER A 222 6.01 8.54 -15.89
N GLY A 223 6.70 9.09 -14.89
CA GLY A 223 8.13 9.03 -14.72
C GLY A 223 8.52 8.52 -13.34
N TRP A 224 9.64 7.82 -13.26
CA TRP A 224 10.20 7.30 -12.02
C TRP A 224 11.71 7.46 -11.97
N ALA A 225 12.25 7.78 -10.80
CA ALA A 225 13.69 7.77 -10.56
C ALA A 225 13.99 7.35 -9.12
N GLU A 226 14.97 6.49 -8.91
CA GLU A 226 15.37 6.08 -7.56
C GLU A 226 16.87 5.87 -7.43
N TRP A 227 17.37 6.11 -6.23
CA TRP A 227 18.68 5.72 -5.76
C TRP A 227 18.48 4.57 -4.77
N SER A 228 18.81 3.38 -5.18
CA SER A 228 18.49 2.13 -4.47
C SER A 228 19.56 1.09 -4.70
N VAL A 229 19.60 0.08 -3.82
CA VAL A 229 20.27 -1.20 -4.05
C VAL A 229 19.25 -2.25 -4.47
N SER A 230 19.67 -3.23 -5.29
CA SER A 230 18.80 -4.29 -5.79
C SER A 230 18.51 -5.38 -4.75
N ASP A 231 19.44 -5.59 -3.86
CA ASP A 231 19.44 -6.63 -2.82
C ASP A 231 19.96 -6.06 -1.49
N GLU A 232 19.65 -6.72 -0.40
CA GLU A 232 20.10 -6.33 0.92
C GLU A 232 21.63 -6.40 1.02
N LYS A 233 22.26 -5.33 1.50
CA LYS A 233 23.71 -5.19 1.63
C LYS A 233 24.15 -5.23 3.09
N GLU A 234 25.44 -5.49 3.32
CA GLU A 234 26.02 -5.30 4.63
C GLU A 234 26.02 -3.81 5.00
N ILE A 235 25.84 -3.51 6.29
CA ILE A 235 25.67 -2.14 6.77
C ILE A 235 26.93 -1.28 6.59
N ASP A 236 28.09 -1.90 6.54
CA ASP A 236 29.42 -1.30 6.37
C ASP A 236 29.92 -1.30 4.91
N ASP A 237 29.07 -1.66 3.94
CA ASP A 237 29.40 -1.60 2.51
C ASP A 237 29.45 -0.15 2.02
N VAL A 238 30.64 0.45 2.12
CA VAL A 238 30.91 1.83 1.72
C VAL A 238 30.61 2.09 0.25
N GLU A 239 30.78 1.10 -0.63
CA GLU A 239 30.48 1.26 -2.06
C GLU A 239 28.97 1.47 -2.26
N SER A 240 28.15 0.70 -1.58
CA SER A 240 26.70 0.87 -1.58
C SER A 240 26.26 2.23 -1.02
N TRP A 241 26.98 2.77 -0.01
CA TRP A 241 26.72 4.12 0.49
C TRP A 241 26.86 5.18 -0.61
N TYR A 242 27.94 5.12 -1.42
CA TYR A 242 28.15 6.05 -2.52
C TYR A 242 27.17 5.83 -3.68
N ASN A 243 26.82 4.59 -3.97
CA ASN A 243 25.88 4.27 -5.03
C ASN A 243 24.45 4.76 -4.75
N SER A 244 23.99 4.64 -3.51
CA SER A 244 22.60 4.95 -3.14
C SER A 244 22.41 6.38 -2.62
N ASN A 245 23.49 7.06 -2.21
CA ASN A 245 23.38 8.40 -1.63
C ASN A 245 24.03 9.45 -2.53
N PRO A 246 23.26 10.10 -3.42
CA PRO A 246 23.78 11.08 -4.36
C PRO A 246 24.43 12.29 -3.68
N SER A 247 24.11 12.57 -2.42
CA SER A 247 24.68 13.67 -1.64
C SER A 247 25.95 13.32 -0.88
N MET A 248 26.49 12.10 -1.04
CA MET A 248 27.82 11.78 -0.56
C MET A 248 28.86 12.69 -1.19
N GLY A 249 29.76 13.20 -0.33
CA GLY A 249 30.74 14.18 -0.77
C GLY A 249 30.24 15.62 -0.86
N TYR A 250 28.95 15.89 -0.72
CA TYR A 250 28.40 17.22 -0.47
C TYR A 250 28.24 17.45 1.04
N HIS A 251 27.06 17.26 1.57
CA HIS A 251 26.77 17.39 3.01
C HIS A 251 26.75 16.05 3.77
N LEU A 252 26.69 14.92 3.06
CA LEU A 252 26.87 13.58 3.60
C LEU A 252 28.35 13.15 3.45
N ASN A 253 28.84 12.36 4.40
CA ASN A 253 30.16 11.73 4.36
C ASN A 253 30.12 10.40 5.13
N GLU A 254 31.18 9.60 4.96
CA GLU A 254 31.30 8.28 5.58
C GLU A 254 31.11 8.34 7.09
N ARG A 255 31.81 9.25 7.78
CA ARG A 255 31.75 9.41 9.25
C ARG A 255 30.30 9.62 9.76
N LYS A 256 29.45 10.32 8.99
CA LYS A 256 28.05 10.52 9.37
C LYS A 256 27.22 9.25 9.23
N ILE A 257 27.49 8.44 8.20
CA ILE A 257 26.81 7.17 8.01
C ILE A 257 27.30 6.15 9.03
N GLU A 258 28.62 6.07 9.26
CA GLU A 258 29.21 5.21 10.31
C GLU A 258 28.60 5.48 11.69
N ALA A 259 28.37 6.74 12.03
CA ALA A 259 27.75 7.12 13.30
C ALA A 259 26.25 6.73 13.42
N GLU A 260 25.61 6.37 12.31
CA GLU A 260 24.21 5.92 12.26
C GLU A 260 24.09 4.39 12.21
N LEU A 261 25.22 3.66 12.08
CA LEU A 261 25.20 2.19 12.04
C LEU A 261 24.63 1.64 13.35
N GLY A 262 23.71 0.72 13.25
CA GLY A 262 23.03 0.06 14.36
C GLY A 262 22.87 -1.44 14.09
N GLU A 263 22.12 -2.13 14.95
CA GLU A 263 21.91 -3.57 14.84
C GLU A 263 20.83 -3.95 13.79
N ASP A 264 19.95 -3.01 13.43
CA ASP A 264 18.87 -3.26 12.45
C ASP A 264 19.38 -3.08 11.01
N LYS A 265 19.86 -4.18 10.45
CA LYS A 265 20.34 -4.24 9.08
C LYS A 265 19.26 -3.89 8.05
N LEU A 266 18.03 -4.35 8.27
CA LEU A 266 16.92 -4.08 7.33
C LEU A 266 16.54 -2.60 7.31
N ASP A 267 16.41 -1.96 8.48
CA ASP A 267 16.13 -0.52 8.55
C ASP A 267 17.26 0.29 7.91
N HIS A 268 18.52 -0.06 8.15
CA HIS A 268 19.66 0.58 7.48
C HIS A 268 19.54 0.47 5.94
N ASN A 269 19.27 -0.72 5.41
CA ASN A 269 19.12 -0.94 3.98
C ASN A 269 17.97 -0.09 3.40
N ILE A 270 16.82 -0.05 4.05
CA ILE A 270 15.68 0.76 3.61
C ILE A 270 15.98 2.25 3.66
N GLN A 271 16.41 2.74 4.81
CA GLN A 271 16.51 4.18 5.08
C GLN A 271 17.76 4.83 4.50
N ARG A 272 18.87 4.06 4.43
CA ARG A 272 20.17 4.58 4.02
C ARG A 272 20.61 4.10 2.65
N LEU A 273 20.20 2.91 2.21
CA LEU A 273 20.56 2.36 0.91
C LEU A 273 19.40 2.38 -0.09
N GLY A 274 18.20 2.81 0.33
CA GLY A 274 17.05 2.88 -0.55
C GLY A 274 16.58 1.50 -1.03
N PHE A 275 16.88 0.46 -0.27
CA PHE A 275 16.43 -0.90 -0.56
C PHE A 275 14.90 -0.96 -0.53
N TRP A 276 14.33 -1.45 -1.61
CA TRP A 276 12.91 -1.77 -1.66
C TRP A 276 12.74 -3.22 -1.24
N PRO A 277 12.48 -3.47 0.05
CA PRO A 277 12.20 -4.83 0.42
C PRO A 277 11.00 -5.26 -0.40
N THR A 278 11.15 -6.33 -1.16
CA THR A 278 10.02 -7.15 -1.45
C THR A 278 9.56 -7.64 -0.09
N TYR A 279 8.65 -6.90 0.53
CA TYR A 279 7.82 -7.51 1.52
C TYR A 279 6.96 -8.52 0.73
N ASN A 280 7.53 -9.68 0.48
CA ASN A 280 6.85 -10.86 0.94
C ASN A 280 6.68 -10.62 2.45
N GLN A 281 5.71 -9.82 2.87
CA GLN A 281 5.07 -10.09 4.14
C GLN A 281 4.83 -11.57 4.02
N LYS A 282 5.59 -12.35 4.80
CA LYS A 282 5.35 -13.78 4.83
C LYS A 282 3.91 -13.86 5.29
N SER A 283 3.01 -13.87 4.31
CA SER A 283 1.64 -14.20 4.60
C SER A 283 1.73 -15.44 5.48
N ALA A 284 0.91 -15.53 6.47
CA ALA A 284 0.84 -16.72 7.30
C ALA A 284 0.67 -17.99 6.43
N ILE A 285 0.18 -17.79 5.19
CA ILE A 285 0.10 -18.77 4.12
C ILE A 285 0.78 -18.15 2.89
N SER A 286 1.91 -18.69 2.46
CA SER A 286 2.62 -18.18 1.28
C SER A 286 1.86 -18.53 -0.01
N GLU A 287 2.06 -17.74 -1.05
CA GLU A 287 1.48 -18.01 -2.37
C GLU A 287 1.93 -19.38 -2.92
N THR A 288 3.18 -19.76 -2.66
CA THR A 288 3.72 -21.07 -3.06
C THR A 288 2.98 -22.21 -2.36
N GLU A 289 2.85 -22.16 -1.03
CA GLU A 289 2.12 -23.18 -0.24
C GLU A 289 0.66 -23.28 -0.67
N TRP A 290 0.00 -22.15 -0.94
CA TRP A 290 -1.38 -22.14 -1.41
C TRP A 290 -1.52 -22.74 -2.80
N ASN A 291 -0.65 -22.37 -3.74
CA ASN A 291 -0.67 -22.87 -5.12
C ASN A 291 -0.38 -24.38 -5.22
N GLU A 292 0.40 -24.94 -4.28
CA GLU A 292 0.64 -26.40 -4.22
C GLU A 292 -0.62 -27.22 -3.85
N LEU A 293 -1.64 -26.57 -3.29
CA LEU A 293 -2.93 -27.19 -2.96
C LEU A 293 -3.92 -27.14 -4.12
N LYS A 294 -3.60 -26.37 -5.17
CA LYS A 294 -4.49 -26.18 -6.30
C LYS A 294 -4.63 -27.46 -7.12
N VAL A 295 -5.87 -27.75 -7.51
CA VAL A 295 -6.23 -28.79 -8.49
C VAL A 295 -6.86 -28.13 -9.72
N ASP A 296 -6.73 -28.76 -10.89
CA ASP A 296 -7.22 -28.19 -12.14
C ASP A 296 -8.74 -28.29 -12.23
N ASP A 297 -9.33 -29.39 -11.74
CA ASP A 297 -10.76 -29.64 -11.74
C ASP A 297 -11.26 -30.02 -10.34
N VAL A 298 -12.55 -29.85 -10.09
CA VAL A 298 -13.20 -30.30 -8.85
C VAL A 298 -13.07 -31.82 -8.74
N PRO A 299 -12.41 -32.33 -7.68
CA PRO A 299 -12.20 -33.77 -7.53
C PRO A 299 -13.51 -34.49 -7.24
N GLU A 300 -13.52 -35.82 -7.42
CA GLU A 300 -14.66 -36.62 -6.99
C GLU A 300 -14.90 -36.49 -5.49
N LEU A 301 -16.04 -35.90 -5.14
CA LEU A 301 -16.46 -35.68 -3.76
C LEU A 301 -17.12 -36.93 -3.16
N SER A 302 -16.98 -37.10 -1.86
CA SER A 302 -17.63 -38.19 -1.10
C SER A 302 -18.36 -37.65 0.12
N GLY A 303 -19.62 -38.07 0.28
CA GLY A 303 -20.45 -37.64 1.41
C GLY A 303 -21.16 -36.32 1.17
N LYS A 304 -21.64 -35.71 2.26
CA LYS A 304 -22.39 -34.46 2.25
C LYS A 304 -21.46 -33.26 2.42
N LEU A 305 -21.93 -32.09 2.00
CA LEU A 305 -21.22 -30.84 2.18
C LEU A 305 -21.19 -30.42 3.66
N SER A 306 -20.11 -29.78 4.06
CA SER A 306 -20.05 -28.98 5.28
C SER A 306 -19.97 -27.51 4.89
N VAL A 307 -20.70 -26.66 5.58
CA VAL A 307 -20.83 -25.23 5.24
C VAL A 307 -20.25 -24.39 6.36
N GLY A 308 -19.44 -23.40 6.00
CA GLY A 308 -18.96 -22.35 6.89
C GLY A 308 -19.52 -21.00 6.43
N ILE A 309 -20.07 -20.26 7.37
CA ILE A 309 -20.61 -18.91 7.15
C ILE A 309 -19.90 -17.96 8.11
N LYS A 310 -19.35 -16.88 7.58
CA LYS A 310 -18.65 -15.87 8.37
C LYS A 310 -19.17 -14.48 8.06
N TYR A 311 -19.69 -13.81 9.08
CA TYR A 311 -19.97 -12.38 9.04
C TYR A 311 -18.66 -11.61 9.32
N GLY A 312 -18.33 -10.66 8.47
CA GLY A 312 -17.14 -9.82 8.60
C GLY A 312 -17.09 -9.05 9.91
N GLN A 313 -15.88 -8.70 10.34
CA GLN A 313 -15.67 -8.02 11.63
C GLN A 313 -16.26 -6.60 11.64
N ASP A 314 -16.28 -5.94 10.51
CA ASP A 314 -16.88 -4.61 10.31
C ASP A 314 -18.41 -4.64 10.12
N GLY A 315 -19.01 -5.84 10.06
CA GLY A 315 -20.44 -6.03 9.84
C GLY A 315 -20.92 -5.63 8.45
N THR A 316 -20.05 -5.49 7.46
CA THR A 316 -20.42 -5.08 6.10
C THR A 316 -20.70 -6.26 5.17
N ASN A 317 -19.99 -7.37 5.33
CA ASN A 317 -20.05 -8.53 4.45
C ASN A 317 -20.35 -9.82 5.20
N VAL A 318 -20.89 -10.81 4.46
CA VAL A 318 -21.03 -12.19 4.90
C VAL A 318 -20.58 -13.13 3.79
N ALA A 319 -19.71 -14.08 4.11
CA ALA A 319 -19.19 -15.09 3.20
C ALA A 319 -19.72 -16.48 3.54
N LEU A 320 -20.03 -17.27 2.51
CA LEU A 320 -20.42 -18.67 2.60
C LEU A 320 -19.47 -19.52 1.78
N SER A 321 -18.87 -20.51 2.43
CA SER A 321 -17.98 -21.49 1.81
C SER A 321 -18.43 -22.93 2.12
N ILE A 322 -17.98 -23.84 1.27
CA ILE A 322 -18.23 -25.27 1.43
C ILE A 322 -16.92 -26.03 1.60
N ALA A 323 -17.01 -27.17 2.27
CA ALA A 323 -15.98 -28.21 2.28
C ALA A 323 -16.61 -29.59 2.09
N ALA A 324 -15.92 -30.44 1.36
CA ALA A 324 -16.31 -31.83 1.18
C ALA A 324 -15.08 -32.74 1.20
N ARG A 325 -15.26 -33.99 1.64
CA ARG A 325 -14.21 -35.01 1.51
C ARG A 325 -14.10 -35.46 0.06
N THR A 326 -12.88 -35.61 -0.41
CA THR A 326 -12.60 -36.18 -1.72
C THR A 326 -12.42 -37.71 -1.59
N LYS A 327 -12.53 -38.44 -2.69
CA LYS A 327 -12.29 -39.90 -2.68
C LYS A 327 -10.84 -40.26 -2.37
N ASP A 328 -9.88 -39.38 -2.66
CA ASP A 328 -8.47 -39.56 -2.33
C ASP A 328 -8.11 -39.20 -0.86
N GLY A 329 -9.11 -38.77 -0.09
CA GLY A 329 -8.97 -38.53 1.36
C GLY A 329 -8.64 -37.09 1.75
N ARG A 330 -8.52 -36.18 0.79
CA ARG A 330 -8.34 -34.72 1.04
C ARG A 330 -9.68 -34.04 1.36
N PHE A 331 -9.59 -32.74 1.66
CA PHE A 331 -10.74 -31.84 1.86
C PHE A 331 -10.76 -30.81 0.73
N PHE A 332 -11.74 -30.88 -0.14
CA PHE A 332 -11.98 -29.84 -1.13
C PHE A 332 -12.69 -28.68 -0.46
N VAL A 333 -12.24 -27.44 -0.72
CA VAL A 333 -12.82 -26.20 -0.19
C VAL A 333 -13.09 -25.22 -1.33
N GLU A 334 -14.21 -24.54 -1.25
CA GLU A 334 -14.63 -23.55 -2.23
C GLU A 334 -15.52 -22.49 -1.58
N THR A 335 -15.35 -21.22 -1.95
CA THR A 335 -16.27 -20.15 -1.58
C THR A 335 -17.43 -20.11 -2.57
N VAL A 336 -18.65 -20.19 -2.05
CA VAL A 336 -19.87 -20.12 -2.87
C VAL A 336 -20.18 -18.67 -3.24
N ASP A 337 -20.18 -17.78 -2.23
CA ASP A 337 -20.43 -16.36 -2.46
C ASP A 337 -20.00 -15.52 -1.23
N CYS A 338 -19.84 -14.21 -1.47
CA CYS A 338 -19.62 -13.21 -0.43
C CYS A 338 -20.41 -11.94 -0.78
N GLN A 339 -21.38 -11.59 0.04
CA GLN A 339 -22.29 -10.49 -0.23
C GLN A 339 -22.32 -9.48 0.92
N SER A 340 -22.79 -8.27 0.61
CA SER A 340 -23.08 -7.28 1.66
C SER A 340 -24.20 -7.80 2.58
N VAL A 341 -24.03 -7.61 3.88
CA VAL A 341 -25.07 -7.93 4.89
C VAL A 341 -26.39 -7.20 4.60
N ARG A 342 -26.34 -6.06 3.89
CA ARG A 342 -27.54 -5.31 3.46
C ARG A 342 -28.44 -6.08 2.49
N ASN A 343 -27.90 -7.10 1.82
CA ASN A 343 -28.68 -7.95 0.89
C ASN A 343 -29.54 -9.00 1.62
N GLY A 344 -29.46 -9.06 2.96
CA GLY A 344 -30.18 -10.05 3.76
C GLY A 344 -29.58 -11.45 3.64
N ASN A 345 -30.27 -12.45 4.24
CA ASN A 345 -29.79 -13.82 4.34
C ASN A 345 -30.48 -14.79 3.35
N ASP A 346 -31.45 -14.33 2.57
CA ASP A 346 -32.26 -15.19 1.69
C ASP A 346 -31.45 -16.06 0.72
N TRP A 347 -30.36 -15.53 0.19
CA TRP A 347 -29.48 -16.25 -0.73
C TRP A 347 -28.78 -17.45 -0.03
N MET A 348 -28.37 -17.31 1.24
CA MET A 348 -27.80 -18.39 2.03
C MET A 348 -28.85 -19.44 2.36
N VAL A 349 -30.04 -19.02 2.77
CA VAL A 349 -31.19 -19.92 3.04
C VAL A 349 -31.56 -20.69 1.79
N ALA A 350 -31.63 -20.03 0.63
CA ALA A 350 -31.92 -20.68 -0.65
C ALA A 350 -30.89 -21.75 -1.01
N PHE A 351 -29.60 -21.46 -0.85
CA PHE A 351 -28.53 -22.42 -1.05
C PHE A 351 -28.63 -23.62 -0.09
N LEU A 352 -28.80 -23.38 1.21
CA LEU A 352 -28.86 -24.41 2.24
C LEU A 352 -30.09 -25.33 2.10
N ARG A 353 -31.18 -24.86 1.50
CA ARG A 353 -32.36 -25.66 1.21
C ARG A 353 -32.19 -26.62 0.04
N GLN A 354 -31.28 -26.31 -0.88
CA GLN A 354 -31.04 -27.11 -2.09
C GLN A 354 -29.85 -28.08 -1.89
N ALA A 355 -28.89 -27.72 -1.07
CA ALA A 355 -27.65 -28.47 -0.86
C ALA A 355 -27.86 -29.63 0.14
N ASP A 356 -27.23 -30.78 -0.12
CA ASP A 356 -27.16 -31.88 0.85
C ASP A 356 -26.07 -31.65 1.87
N VAL A 357 -26.42 -30.97 2.98
CA VAL A 357 -25.49 -30.48 3.99
C VAL A 357 -25.48 -31.40 5.22
N ALA A 358 -24.27 -31.73 5.68
CA ALA A 358 -24.06 -32.49 6.91
C ALA A 358 -24.02 -31.60 8.15
N GLN A 359 -23.32 -30.47 8.04
CA GLN A 359 -23.05 -29.56 9.15
C GLN A 359 -22.95 -28.13 8.64
N ILE A 360 -23.48 -27.17 9.40
CA ILE A 360 -23.38 -25.72 9.15
C ILE A 360 -22.68 -25.08 10.34
N VAL A 361 -21.67 -24.25 10.12
CA VAL A 361 -21.01 -23.46 11.14
C VAL A 361 -21.17 -22.00 10.83
N ILE A 362 -21.68 -21.21 11.77
CA ILE A 362 -21.93 -19.79 11.60
C ILE A 362 -21.15 -19.01 12.66
N ASP A 363 -20.28 -18.10 12.24
CA ASP A 363 -19.52 -17.22 13.15
C ASP A 363 -19.63 -15.75 12.72
N GLY A 364 -19.46 -14.86 13.70
CA GLY A 364 -19.51 -13.41 13.55
C GLY A 364 -20.67 -12.77 14.29
N ALA A 365 -20.32 -11.97 15.30
CA ALA A 365 -21.27 -11.38 16.27
C ALA A 365 -22.39 -10.54 15.64
N SER A 366 -22.13 -9.98 14.46
CA SER A 366 -23.06 -9.10 13.74
C SER A 366 -24.29 -9.79 13.14
N GLY A 367 -24.24 -11.11 12.87
CA GLY A 367 -25.34 -11.77 12.18
C GLY A 367 -25.60 -13.22 12.56
N GLN A 368 -24.66 -13.91 13.25
CA GLN A 368 -24.76 -15.36 13.49
C GLN A 368 -26.04 -15.80 14.20
N LYS A 369 -26.54 -15.05 15.18
CA LYS A 369 -27.77 -15.40 15.92
C LYS A 369 -29.01 -15.18 15.08
N ILE A 370 -29.03 -14.12 14.28
CA ILE A 370 -30.16 -13.80 13.40
C ILE A 370 -30.32 -14.92 12.37
N LEU A 371 -29.23 -15.30 11.70
CA LEU A 371 -29.29 -16.37 10.72
C LEU A 371 -29.64 -17.72 11.37
N ASP A 372 -29.14 -18.05 12.56
CA ASP A 372 -29.49 -19.29 13.27
C ASP A 372 -31.01 -19.37 13.58
N GLU A 373 -31.65 -18.26 13.96
CA GLU A 373 -33.08 -18.19 14.18
C GLU A 373 -33.87 -18.37 12.86
N GLU A 374 -33.47 -17.68 11.80
CA GLU A 374 -34.06 -17.83 10.48
C GLU A 374 -33.97 -19.29 9.96
N LEU A 375 -32.80 -19.93 10.14
CA LEU A 375 -32.62 -21.34 9.72
C LEU A 375 -33.52 -22.29 10.51
N LYS A 376 -33.83 -22.03 11.79
CA LYS A 376 -34.79 -22.80 12.59
C LYS A 376 -36.19 -22.68 12.02
N ASP A 377 -36.61 -21.49 11.60
CA ASP A 377 -37.93 -21.28 10.99
C ASP A 377 -38.09 -22.09 9.71
N TYR A 378 -37.02 -22.24 8.91
CA TYR A 378 -36.95 -23.08 7.72
C TYR A 378 -36.69 -24.55 8.04
N ARG A 379 -36.63 -24.96 9.33
CA ARG A 379 -36.37 -26.33 9.80
C ARG A 379 -35.02 -26.88 9.31
N ILE A 380 -34.05 -26.01 9.04
CA ILE A 380 -32.67 -26.38 8.72
C ILE A 380 -31.97 -26.73 10.05
N LYS A 381 -31.38 -27.91 10.11
CA LYS A 381 -30.75 -28.48 11.34
C LYS A 381 -29.24 -28.55 11.19
N ASN A 382 -28.57 -28.97 12.27
CA ASN A 382 -27.11 -29.18 12.33
C ASN A 382 -26.32 -27.87 12.20
N VAL A 383 -26.80 -26.82 12.85
CA VAL A 383 -26.09 -25.53 12.98
C VAL A 383 -25.23 -25.54 14.25
N ILE A 384 -23.99 -25.08 14.13
CA ILE A 384 -23.05 -24.84 15.23
C ILE A 384 -22.72 -23.34 15.23
N LEU A 385 -22.83 -22.72 16.40
CA LEU A 385 -22.27 -21.42 16.72
C LEU A 385 -20.99 -21.67 17.52
N PRO A 386 -19.79 -21.56 16.90
CA PRO A 386 -18.57 -22.04 17.54
C PRO A 386 -18.15 -21.14 18.69
N THR A 387 -17.62 -21.74 19.73
CA THR A 387 -16.94 -21.05 20.83
C THR A 387 -15.56 -20.58 20.40
N VAL A 388 -14.97 -19.62 21.15
CA VAL A 388 -13.60 -19.15 20.89
C VAL A 388 -12.58 -20.29 20.89
N LYS A 389 -12.76 -21.31 21.75
CA LYS A 389 -11.88 -22.49 21.77
C LYS A 389 -12.00 -23.31 20.48
N GLU A 390 -13.19 -23.47 19.95
CA GLU A 390 -13.44 -24.18 18.70
C GLU A 390 -12.89 -23.40 17.49
N ILE A 391 -12.99 -22.08 17.50
CA ILE A 391 -12.35 -21.21 16.48
C ILE A 391 -10.82 -21.40 16.49
N ILE A 392 -10.19 -21.46 17.67
CA ILE A 392 -8.74 -21.70 17.78
C ILE A 392 -8.38 -23.07 17.18
N VAL A 393 -9.16 -24.13 17.50
CA VAL A 393 -8.96 -25.47 16.93
C VAL A 393 -9.17 -25.46 15.40
N ALA A 394 -10.17 -24.74 14.91
CA ALA A 394 -10.44 -24.63 13.48
C ALA A 394 -9.26 -23.97 12.73
N ASN A 395 -8.68 -22.90 13.28
CA ASN A 395 -7.49 -22.27 12.73
C ASN A 395 -6.27 -23.19 12.71
N ALA A 396 -6.05 -23.96 13.78
CA ALA A 396 -4.94 -24.92 13.86
C ALA A 396 -5.09 -26.07 12.85
N LEU A 397 -6.32 -26.60 12.68
CA LEU A 397 -6.60 -27.64 11.69
C LEU A 397 -6.47 -27.14 10.25
N TRP A 398 -6.85 -25.88 9.99
CA TRP A 398 -6.66 -25.25 8.69
C TRP A 398 -5.18 -25.15 8.33
N GLU A 399 -4.36 -24.61 9.23
CA GLU A 399 -2.92 -24.52 9.05
C GLU A 399 -2.28 -25.90 8.84
N GLN A 400 -2.64 -26.87 9.67
CA GLN A 400 -2.15 -28.24 9.54
C GLN A 400 -2.55 -28.84 8.18
N GLY A 401 -3.78 -28.61 7.75
CA GLY A 401 -4.28 -29.07 6.45
C GLY A 401 -3.52 -28.51 5.26
N ILE A 402 -3.09 -27.26 5.35
CA ILE A 402 -2.24 -26.61 4.34
C ILE A 402 -0.85 -27.26 4.32
N TYR A 403 -0.16 -27.33 5.44
CA TYR A 403 1.20 -27.88 5.51
C TYR A 403 1.26 -29.38 5.17
N GLN A 404 0.24 -30.15 5.54
CA GLN A 404 0.15 -31.58 5.22
C GLN A 404 -0.45 -31.84 3.83
N LYS A 405 -0.85 -30.78 3.09
CA LYS A 405 -1.47 -30.87 1.76
C LYS A 405 -2.73 -31.74 1.74
N THR A 406 -3.48 -31.73 2.86
CA THR A 406 -4.75 -32.44 2.97
C THR A 406 -5.95 -31.59 2.54
N ILE A 407 -5.76 -30.30 2.27
CA ILE A 407 -6.74 -29.41 1.66
C ILE A 407 -6.46 -29.30 0.15
N CYS A 408 -7.50 -29.12 -0.65
CA CYS A 408 -7.36 -28.76 -2.07
C CYS A 408 -8.47 -27.79 -2.51
N HIS A 409 -8.18 -26.99 -3.55
CA HIS A 409 -9.08 -25.98 -4.10
C HIS A 409 -8.80 -25.78 -5.61
N VAL A 410 -9.74 -25.18 -6.35
CA VAL A 410 -9.59 -24.91 -7.79
C VAL A 410 -8.90 -23.56 -8.09
N GLY A 411 -8.37 -22.87 -7.09
CA GLY A 411 -7.66 -21.60 -7.29
C GLY A 411 -8.58 -20.40 -7.54
N GLN A 412 -9.73 -20.32 -6.87
CA GLN A 412 -10.60 -19.14 -6.92
C GLN A 412 -9.80 -17.86 -6.63
N PRO A 413 -9.82 -16.84 -7.51
CA PRO A 413 -8.97 -15.65 -7.36
C PRO A 413 -9.23 -14.87 -6.08
N SER A 414 -10.50 -14.74 -5.67
CA SER A 414 -10.90 -14.01 -4.46
C SER A 414 -10.44 -14.71 -3.18
N LEU A 415 -10.67 -16.04 -3.07
CA LEU A 415 -10.22 -16.83 -1.92
C LEU A 415 -8.68 -16.88 -1.86
N SER A 416 -8.03 -17.10 -3.01
CA SER A 416 -6.56 -17.13 -3.10
C SER A 416 -5.94 -15.81 -2.67
N LYS A 417 -6.51 -14.68 -3.13
CA LYS A 417 -6.04 -13.35 -2.75
C LYS A 417 -6.09 -13.13 -1.23
N VAL A 418 -7.17 -13.55 -0.58
CA VAL A 418 -7.33 -13.38 0.88
C VAL A 418 -6.41 -14.34 1.64
N ALA A 419 -6.35 -15.61 1.24
CA ALA A 419 -5.53 -16.62 1.89
C ALA A 419 -4.02 -16.31 1.84
N THR A 420 -3.55 -15.74 0.73
CA THR A 420 -2.12 -15.41 0.55
C THR A 420 -1.74 -13.99 1.01
N ASN A 421 -2.68 -13.26 1.63
CA ASN A 421 -2.46 -11.91 2.16
C ASN A 421 -3.02 -11.78 3.57
N CYS A 422 -2.60 -12.68 4.47
CA CYS A 422 -3.07 -12.71 5.85
C CYS A 422 -1.92 -12.90 6.85
N ASP A 423 -2.11 -12.38 8.06
CA ASP A 423 -1.24 -12.56 9.21
C ASP A 423 -1.91 -13.38 10.30
N LYS A 424 -1.11 -14.01 11.15
CA LYS A 424 -1.61 -14.57 12.41
C LYS A 424 -1.88 -13.44 13.41
N ARG A 425 -3.01 -13.51 14.11
CA ARG A 425 -3.34 -12.69 15.28
C ARG A 425 -3.63 -13.56 16.48
N ASN A 426 -3.31 -13.08 17.66
CA ASN A 426 -3.65 -13.78 18.89
C ASN A 426 -5.17 -13.77 19.13
N ILE A 427 -5.71 -14.91 19.54
CA ILE A 427 -7.10 -15.10 19.99
C ILE A 427 -7.11 -15.70 21.39
N GLY A 428 -7.86 -15.07 22.30
CA GLY A 428 -7.95 -15.52 23.70
C GLY A 428 -6.68 -15.26 24.49
N SER A 429 -6.71 -15.64 25.79
CA SER A 429 -5.61 -15.41 26.74
C SER A 429 -4.57 -16.53 26.78
N ASN A 430 -4.80 -17.65 26.10
CA ASN A 430 -4.02 -18.91 26.26
C ASN A 430 -3.19 -19.27 25.02
N GLY A 431 -2.76 -18.31 24.22
CA GLY A 431 -1.84 -18.55 23.09
C GLY A 431 -2.50 -19.13 21.84
N GLY A 432 -3.83 -19.04 21.70
CA GLY A 432 -4.53 -19.38 20.46
C GLY A 432 -4.29 -18.33 19.37
N PHE A 433 -4.40 -18.74 18.10
CA PHE A 433 -4.30 -17.81 16.98
C PHE A 433 -5.51 -17.89 16.04
N GLY A 434 -5.70 -16.85 15.28
CA GLY A 434 -6.54 -16.76 14.10
C GLY A 434 -5.83 -15.94 13.04
N TYR A 435 -6.51 -15.66 11.95
CA TYR A 435 -5.97 -14.85 10.88
C TYR A 435 -6.57 -13.43 10.87
N ARG A 436 -5.85 -12.50 10.27
CA ARG A 436 -6.31 -11.15 9.92
C ARG A 436 -5.77 -10.80 8.55
N SER A 437 -6.44 -9.92 7.83
CA SER A 437 -5.93 -9.40 6.57
C SER A 437 -4.66 -8.56 6.78
N HIS A 438 -3.75 -8.58 5.81
CA HIS A 438 -2.65 -7.63 5.70
C HIS A 438 -3.12 -6.21 5.37
N PHE A 439 -4.29 -6.09 4.75
CA PHE A 439 -4.83 -4.83 4.23
C PHE A 439 -6.10 -4.48 4.99
N ASP A 440 -6.20 -3.21 5.41
CA ASP A 440 -7.37 -2.72 6.15
C ASP A 440 -8.66 -2.71 5.30
N ASP A 441 -8.51 -2.65 3.97
CA ASP A 441 -9.60 -2.64 2.99
C ASP A 441 -9.98 -4.03 2.46
N MET A 442 -9.37 -5.10 2.96
CA MET A 442 -9.66 -6.47 2.54
C MET A 442 -10.24 -7.28 3.70
N ASP A 443 -11.50 -7.65 3.59
CA ASP A 443 -12.17 -8.52 4.57
C ASP A 443 -11.64 -9.96 4.46
N ILE A 444 -11.40 -10.59 5.60
CA ILE A 444 -10.91 -11.97 5.69
C ILE A 444 -12.04 -13.02 5.74
N SER A 445 -13.30 -12.60 5.72
CA SER A 445 -14.47 -13.48 5.87
C SER A 445 -14.52 -14.63 4.85
N LEU A 446 -14.00 -14.41 3.62
CA LEU A 446 -13.85 -15.46 2.60
C LEU A 446 -12.99 -16.62 3.10
N MET A 447 -11.82 -16.35 3.67
CA MET A 447 -10.95 -17.41 4.18
C MET A 447 -11.50 -17.99 5.48
N ASP A 448 -12.01 -17.15 6.38
CA ASP A 448 -12.60 -17.62 7.64
C ASP A 448 -13.80 -18.54 7.40
N SER A 449 -14.64 -18.27 6.41
CA SER A 449 -15.77 -19.16 6.05
C SER A 449 -15.28 -20.50 5.49
N ALA A 450 -14.26 -20.51 4.64
CA ALA A 450 -13.65 -21.74 4.11
C ALA A 450 -12.98 -22.57 5.23
N LEU A 451 -12.31 -21.92 6.16
CA LEU A 451 -11.71 -22.51 7.35
C LEU A 451 -12.78 -23.17 8.25
N LEU A 452 -13.91 -22.51 8.49
CA LEU A 452 -15.03 -23.06 9.26
C LEU A 452 -15.68 -24.25 8.55
N ALA A 453 -15.84 -24.19 7.23
CA ALA A 453 -16.32 -25.31 6.44
C ALA A 453 -15.39 -26.52 6.52
N HIS A 454 -14.09 -26.29 6.40
CA HIS A 454 -13.06 -27.32 6.56
C HIS A 454 -13.12 -27.96 7.95
N TRP A 455 -13.15 -27.16 9.02
CA TRP A 455 -13.27 -27.65 10.38
C TRP A 455 -14.53 -28.51 10.57
N ALA A 456 -15.69 -28.07 10.10
CA ALA A 456 -16.93 -28.84 10.13
C ALA A 456 -16.78 -30.19 9.41
N CYS A 457 -16.15 -30.18 8.23
CA CYS A 457 -15.93 -31.38 7.43
C CYS A 457 -14.94 -32.34 8.12
N ALA A 458 -13.87 -31.84 8.70
CA ALA A 458 -12.84 -32.63 9.37
C ALA A 458 -13.34 -33.30 10.67
N THR A 459 -14.22 -32.59 11.42
CA THR A 459 -14.73 -33.08 12.72
C THR A 459 -16.00 -33.93 12.59
N THR A 460 -16.74 -33.84 11.49
CA THR A 460 -17.92 -34.70 11.25
C THR A 460 -17.48 -36.14 10.93
N LYS A 461 -17.78 -37.05 11.82
CA LYS A 461 -17.47 -38.47 11.62
C LYS A 461 -18.39 -39.06 10.54
N PRO A 462 -17.85 -39.72 9.51
CA PRO A 462 -18.70 -40.47 8.58
C PRO A 462 -19.48 -41.56 9.35
N LYS A 463 -20.79 -41.64 9.11
CA LYS A 463 -21.60 -42.72 9.70
C LYS A 463 -21.06 -44.04 9.18
N LYS A 464 -20.33 -44.79 10.03
CA LYS A 464 -19.98 -46.18 9.74
C LYS A 464 -21.27 -46.98 9.65
N LYS A 465 -21.55 -47.55 8.48
CA LYS A 465 -22.56 -48.63 8.39
C LYS A 465 -22.02 -49.78 9.22
N GLN A 466 -22.61 -50.04 10.37
CA GLN A 466 -22.33 -51.27 11.12
C GLN A 466 -22.76 -52.44 10.23
N LYS A 467 -21.82 -53.22 9.72
CA LYS A 467 -22.09 -54.60 9.25
C LYS A 467 -22.11 -55.48 10.48
N ILE A 468 -23.31 -55.90 10.90
CA ILE A 468 -23.47 -56.99 11.80
C ILE A 468 -23.30 -58.25 10.93
N SER A 469 -22.19 -58.97 11.09
CA SER A 469 -22.03 -60.33 10.59
C SER A 469 -22.50 -61.29 11.69
N TYR A 470 -23.50 -62.09 11.40
CA TYR A 470 -23.95 -63.20 12.23
C TYR A 470 -23.01 -64.37 11.99
#